data_0d5dc1f90c44ad46c1ebdf7a28711e0e
#
_entry.id   0d5dc1f90c44ad46c1ebdf7a28711e0e
#
_cell.length_a   1.000
_cell.length_b   1.000
_cell.length_c   1.000
_cell.angle_alpha   90.00
_cell.angle_beta   90.00
_cell.angle_gamma   90.00
#
_symmetry.space_group_name_H-M   'P 1'
#
loop_
_entity.id
_entity.type
_entity.pdbx_description
1 polymer ?
#
loop_
_entity_poly.entity_id
_entity_poly.type
_entity_poly.pdbx_seq_one_letter_code
_entity_poly.pdbx_strand_id
1 'polypeptide(L)'
;DQFALPNDFVLLVPGGAIHRPKKRWSTEKYSELARQFFVEGLVPILLGGISEAEILEEISINCPQAINLCGQTSLLQIATLARQARLSVGNDTGPMHLIAAVGRRTVVLYGNSSDPALCGQRGPHVTYLRKPNIKDITVESVKAVSIA
;
A
#
# COMPACT_ATOMS: atom_id res chain seq x y z
N ASP A 1 -9.33 -7.92 19.03
CA ASP A 1 -8.67 -7.91 17.73
C ASP A 1 -8.37 -9.31 17.25
N GLN A 2 -8.70 -9.58 16.01
CA GLN A 2 -8.44 -10.87 15.38
C GLN A 2 -6.96 -11.08 15.10
N PHE A 3 -6.22 -10.00 14.92
CA PHE A 3 -4.77 -10.03 14.69
C PHE A 3 -4.06 -9.38 15.87
N ALA A 4 -2.90 -9.93 16.24
CA ALA A 4 -2.02 -9.28 17.21
C ALA A 4 -1.29 -8.14 16.49
N LEU A 5 -1.82 -6.92 16.62
CA LEU A 5 -1.31 -5.76 15.88
C LEU A 5 -0.33 -4.95 16.71
N PRO A 6 0.72 -4.40 16.07
CA PRO A 6 1.58 -3.42 16.72
C PRO A 6 0.80 -2.11 16.97
N ASN A 7 1.30 -1.27 17.86
CA ASN A 7 0.65 0.00 18.16
C ASN A 7 0.67 0.97 16.98
N ASP A 8 1.80 1.03 16.28
CA ASP A 8 1.96 1.91 15.12
C ASP A 8 2.33 1.08 13.90
N PHE A 9 1.50 1.13 12.88
CA PHE A 9 1.74 0.36 11.67
C PHE A 9 1.26 1.10 10.44
N VAL A 10 1.79 0.69 9.29
CA VAL A 10 1.38 1.17 7.98
C VAL A 10 0.89 -0.01 7.15
N LEU A 11 -0.07 0.26 6.26
CA LEU A 11 -0.53 -0.76 5.32
C LEU A 11 0.13 -0.55 3.98
N LEU A 12 0.61 -1.62 3.38
CA LEU A 12 1.15 -1.61 2.02
C LEU A 12 0.31 -2.57 1.18
N VAL A 13 -0.19 -2.08 0.06
CA VAL A 13 -1.03 -2.85 -0.87
C VAL A 13 -0.34 -2.87 -2.23
N PRO A 14 0.72 -3.70 -2.37
CA PRO A 14 1.57 -3.66 -3.56
C PRO A 14 1.04 -4.41 -4.77
N GLY A 15 -0.03 -5.17 -4.61
CA GLY A 15 -0.62 -5.93 -5.69
C GLY A 15 -1.36 -5.04 -6.68
N GLY A 16 -2.08 -5.70 -7.57
CA GLY A 16 -2.88 -5.00 -8.57
C GLY A 16 -3.23 -5.97 -9.66
N ALA A 17 -3.84 -5.48 -10.73
CA ALA A 17 -4.26 -6.31 -11.84
C ALA A 17 -3.07 -7.08 -12.39
N ILE A 18 -3.13 -8.42 -12.27
CA ILE A 18 -2.06 -9.31 -12.76
C ILE A 18 -1.80 -9.06 -14.25
N HIS A 19 -2.87 -8.78 -15.00
CA HIS A 19 -2.78 -8.54 -16.44
C HIS A 19 -2.35 -7.12 -16.79
N ARG A 20 -2.07 -6.27 -15.79
CA ARG A 20 -1.66 -4.88 -15.98
C ARG A 20 -0.47 -4.54 -15.09
N PRO A 21 0.71 -5.11 -15.37
CA PRO A 21 1.89 -4.85 -14.54
C PRO A 21 2.28 -3.36 -14.51
N LYS A 22 1.82 -2.57 -15.50
CA LYS A 22 2.06 -1.13 -15.52
C LYS A 22 1.34 -0.37 -14.40
N LYS A 23 0.36 -1.01 -13.73
CA LYS A 23 -0.33 -0.43 -12.59
C LYS A 23 0.37 -0.71 -11.27
N ARG A 24 1.49 -1.40 -11.30
CA ARG A 24 2.23 -1.79 -10.10
C ARG A 24 3.52 -1.01 -9.96
N TRP A 25 3.71 -0.44 -8.79
CA TRP A 25 5.01 0.08 -8.39
C TRP A 25 5.93 -1.13 -8.14
N SER A 26 7.26 -0.95 -8.28
CA SER A 26 8.15 -2.10 -8.20
C SER A 26 8.19 -2.71 -6.81
N THR A 27 8.35 -4.04 -6.77
CA THR A 27 8.47 -4.80 -5.52
C THR A 27 9.68 -4.32 -4.72
N GLU A 28 10.78 -3.99 -5.40
CA GLU A 28 11.99 -3.50 -4.76
C GLU A 28 11.77 -2.18 -4.04
N LYS A 29 11.00 -1.28 -4.64
CA LYS A 29 10.68 0.00 -4.03
C LYS A 29 9.73 -0.16 -2.85
N TYR A 30 8.76 -1.06 -2.94
CA TYR A 30 7.92 -1.38 -1.78
C TYR A 30 8.74 -1.97 -0.65
N SER A 31 9.71 -2.83 -0.98
CA SER A 31 10.58 -3.43 0.03
C SER A 31 11.42 -2.35 0.73
N GLU A 32 11.97 -1.42 -0.04
CA GLU A 32 12.74 -0.32 0.52
C GLU A 32 11.87 0.60 1.38
N LEU A 33 10.67 0.91 0.90
CA LEU A 33 9.72 1.72 1.65
C LEU A 33 9.37 1.04 2.99
N ALA A 34 9.13 -0.28 2.95
CA ALA A 34 8.85 -1.04 4.16
C ALA A 34 10.00 -0.95 5.16
N ARG A 35 11.22 -1.12 4.70
CA ARG A 35 12.41 -1.02 5.56
C ARG A 35 12.52 0.36 6.20
N GLN A 36 12.28 1.42 5.41
CA GLN A 36 12.37 2.78 5.93
C GLN A 36 11.29 3.07 6.97
N PHE A 37 10.07 2.60 6.75
CA PHE A 37 9.02 2.76 7.75
C PHE A 37 9.37 2.02 9.04
N PHE A 38 9.90 0.81 8.91
CA PHE A 38 10.24 0.04 10.10
C PHE A 38 11.33 0.73 10.94
N VAL A 39 12.31 1.31 10.28
CA VAL A 39 13.37 2.07 10.98
C VAL A 39 12.77 3.27 11.75
N GLU A 40 11.66 3.82 11.25
CA GLU A 40 10.96 4.94 11.89
C GLU A 40 9.96 4.51 12.96
N GLY A 41 9.90 3.23 13.27
CA GLY A 41 9.01 2.72 14.30
C GLY A 41 7.62 2.33 13.80
N LEU A 42 7.43 2.25 12.48
CA LEU A 42 6.15 1.88 11.87
C LEU A 42 6.26 0.50 11.25
N VAL A 43 5.54 -0.46 11.79
CA VAL A 43 5.60 -1.84 11.30
C VAL A 43 4.80 -1.94 9.99
N PRO A 44 5.42 -2.42 8.88
CA PRO A 44 4.67 -2.62 7.64
C PRO A 44 3.78 -3.86 7.72
N ILE A 45 2.52 -3.71 7.32
CA ILE A 45 1.58 -4.82 7.18
C ILE A 45 1.24 -4.92 5.70
N LEU A 46 1.48 -6.09 5.13
CA LEU A 46 1.30 -6.33 3.70
C LEU A 46 -0.06 -6.96 3.44
N LEU A 47 -0.83 -6.35 2.56
CA LEU A 47 -2.16 -6.85 2.19
C LEU A 47 -2.21 -7.25 0.72
N GLY A 48 -2.89 -8.33 0.45
CA GLY A 48 -3.12 -8.79 -0.91
C GLY A 48 -3.82 -10.14 -0.90
N GLY A 49 -4.37 -10.52 -2.06
CA GLY A 49 -4.96 -11.82 -2.24
C GLY A 49 -3.92 -12.87 -2.59
N ILE A 50 -4.37 -14.12 -2.72
CA ILE A 50 -3.49 -15.24 -3.05
C ILE A 50 -2.79 -15.02 -4.39
N SER A 51 -3.44 -14.33 -5.33
CA SER A 51 -2.83 -14.01 -6.63
C SER A 51 -1.60 -13.11 -6.52
N GLU A 52 -1.43 -12.39 -5.41
CA GLU A 52 -0.25 -11.55 -5.18
C GLU A 52 0.78 -12.18 -4.24
N ALA A 53 0.63 -13.47 -3.95
CA ALA A 53 1.47 -14.14 -2.95
C ALA A 53 2.97 -14.00 -3.23
N GLU A 54 3.38 -14.09 -4.50
CA GLU A 54 4.80 -13.97 -4.85
C GLU A 54 5.36 -12.59 -4.53
N ILE A 55 4.60 -11.56 -4.85
CA ILE A 55 5.01 -10.17 -4.58
C ILE A 55 5.14 -9.94 -3.07
N LEU A 56 4.15 -10.38 -2.32
CA LEU A 56 4.14 -10.19 -0.87
C LEU A 56 5.26 -10.98 -0.20
N GLU A 57 5.52 -12.19 -0.69
CA GLU A 57 6.61 -13.01 -0.17
C GLU A 57 7.97 -12.36 -0.41
N GLU A 58 8.18 -11.81 -1.60
CA GLU A 58 9.44 -11.13 -1.91
C GLU A 58 9.67 -9.93 -1.02
N ILE A 59 8.63 -9.12 -0.78
CA ILE A 59 8.74 -8.00 0.14
C ILE A 59 9.04 -8.49 1.56
N SER A 60 8.41 -9.58 1.96
CA SER A 60 8.61 -10.18 3.29
C SER A 60 10.04 -10.66 3.48
N ILE A 61 10.63 -11.24 2.42
CA ILE A 61 12.03 -11.68 2.45
C ILE A 61 12.95 -10.45 2.58
N ASN A 62 12.66 -9.40 1.85
CA ASN A 62 13.46 -8.16 1.85
C ASN A 62 13.26 -7.31 3.11
N CYS A 63 12.15 -7.49 3.80
CA CYS A 63 11.85 -6.82 5.06
C CYS A 63 11.22 -7.84 6.01
N PRO A 64 12.05 -8.64 6.72
CA PRO A 64 11.52 -9.72 7.58
C PRO A 64 10.62 -9.24 8.72
N GLN A 65 10.70 -7.96 9.07
CA GLN A 65 9.88 -7.38 10.14
C GLN A 65 8.45 -7.08 9.66
N ALA A 66 8.20 -7.10 8.35
CA ALA A 66 6.86 -6.88 7.82
C ALA A 66 5.93 -8.04 8.18
N ILE A 67 4.68 -7.71 8.47
CA ILE A 67 3.66 -8.74 8.75
C ILE A 67 2.93 -9.01 7.44
N ASN A 68 3.05 -10.23 6.94
CA ASN A 68 2.44 -10.63 5.67
C ASN A 68 1.07 -11.26 5.92
N LEU A 69 0.00 -10.55 5.58
CA LEU A 69 -1.36 -11.04 5.73
C LEU A 69 -1.97 -11.51 4.40
N CYS A 70 -1.14 -12.00 3.49
CA CYS A 70 -1.59 -12.48 2.19
C CYS A 70 -2.74 -13.48 2.32
N GLY A 71 -3.86 -13.18 1.68
CA GLY A 71 -5.02 -14.06 1.64
C GLY A 71 -5.75 -14.22 2.97
N GLN A 72 -5.41 -13.43 3.98
CA GLN A 72 -5.94 -13.60 5.34
C GLN A 72 -6.96 -12.54 5.74
N THR A 73 -7.30 -11.60 4.85
CA THR A 73 -8.16 -10.49 5.20
C THR A 73 -9.43 -10.45 4.35
N SER A 74 -10.57 -10.26 5.01
CA SER A 74 -11.83 -9.91 4.35
C SER A 74 -11.87 -8.40 4.11
N LEU A 75 -12.85 -7.93 3.34
CA LEU A 75 -13.04 -6.50 3.12
C LEU A 75 -13.28 -5.76 4.43
N LEU A 76 -14.05 -6.34 5.34
CA LEU A 76 -14.33 -5.71 6.63
C LEU A 76 -13.05 -5.59 7.47
N GLN A 77 -12.21 -6.62 7.45
CA GLN A 77 -10.93 -6.59 8.16
C GLN A 77 -9.98 -5.54 7.56
N ILE A 78 -9.95 -5.40 6.24
CA ILE A 78 -9.15 -4.37 5.57
C ILE A 78 -9.62 -2.98 6.02
N ALA A 79 -10.92 -2.74 6.08
CA ALA A 79 -11.46 -1.47 6.54
C ALA A 79 -11.06 -1.18 7.98
N THR A 80 -11.10 -2.19 8.85
CA THR A 80 -10.71 -2.05 10.26
C THR A 80 -9.22 -1.70 10.38
N LEU A 81 -8.38 -2.40 9.62
CA LEU A 81 -6.94 -2.14 9.61
C LEU A 81 -6.64 -0.72 9.11
N ALA A 82 -7.32 -0.30 8.04
CA ALA A 82 -7.10 1.03 7.46
C ALA A 82 -7.44 2.15 8.45
N ARG A 83 -8.47 1.97 9.27
CA ARG A 83 -8.83 2.96 10.29
C ARG A 83 -7.79 3.08 11.38
N GLN A 84 -7.08 2.01 11.68
CA GLN A 84 -6.07 1.97 12.74
C GLN A 84 -4.68 2.30 12.25
N ALA A 85 -4.40 2.10 10.96
CA ALA A 85 -3.08 2.36 10.39
C ALA A 85 -2.76 3.86 10.40
N ARG A 86 -1.50 4.18 10.65
CA ARG A 86 -1.01 5.55 10.53
C ARG A 86 -1.08 6.03 9.08
N LEU A 87 -0.89 5.11 8.14
CA LEU A 87 -0.77 5.42 6.73
C LEU A 87 -1.06 4.17 5.93
N SER A 88 -1.64 4.33 4.74
CA SER A 88 -1.79 3.24 3.78
C SER A 88 -1.21 3.69 2.45
N VAL A 89 -0.43 2.84 1.81
CA VAL A 89 0.18 3.11 0.51
C VAL A 89 -0.12 1.95 -0.41
N GLY A 90 -0.55 2.23 -1.61
CA GLY A 90 -0.80 1.16 -2.58
C GLY A 90 -0.96 1.68 -3.99
N ASN A 91 -1.01 0.72 -4.91
CA ASN A 91 -1.29 0.98 -6.32
C ASN A 91 -2.79 1.22 -6.51
N ASP A 92 -3.17 1.58 -7.73
CA ASP A 92 -4.57 1.74 -8.11
C ASP A 92 -5.26 0.38 -8.18
N THR A 93 -5.95 0.00 -7.10
CA THR A 93 -6.60 -1.32 -6.95
C THR A 93 -7.94 -1.18 -6.24
N GLY A 94 -8.77 -2.23 -6.32
CA GLY A 94 -10.04 -2.28 -5.62
C GLY A 94 -9.93 -2.03 -4.12
N PRO A 95 -9.05 -2.77 -3.39
CA PRO A 95 -8.90 -2.53 -1.96
C PRO A 95 -8.52 -1.11 -1.60
N MET A 96 -7.77 -0.42 -2.47
CA MET A 96 -7.38 0.96 -2.19
C MET A 96 -8.55 1.93 -2.26
N HIS A 97 -9.61 1.63 -3.03
CA HIS A 97 -10.83 2.44 -3.00
C HIS A 97 -11.48 2.38 -1.62
N LEU A 98 -11.56 1.19 -1.04
CA LEU A 98 -12.11 1.02 0.31
C LEU A 98 -11.24 1.70 1.35
N ILE A 99 -9.93 1.49 1.28
CA ILE A 99 -8.97 2.05 2.24
C ILE A 99 -9.01 3.59 2.20
N ALA A 100 -9.07 4.17 1.00
CA ALA A 100 -9.15 5.63 0.85
C ALA A 100 -10.41 6.19 1.49
N ALA A 101 -11.54 5.47 1.40
CA ALA A 101 -12.81 5.94 1.94
C ALA A 101 -12.83 5.95 3.47
N VAL A 102 -12.14 5.01 4.11
CA VAL A 102 -12.21 4.82 5.56
C VAL A 102 -10.91 5.10 6.30
N GLY A 103 -9.80 5.15 5.60
CA GLY A 103 -8.47 5.27 6.20
C GLY A 103 -8.15 6.68 6.70
N ARG A 104 -7.10 6.76 7.52
CA ARG A 104 -6.65 8.03 8.10
C ARG A 104 -5.84 8.85 7.10
N ARG A 105 -4.83 8.25 6.53
CA ARG A 105 -4.01 8.86 5.48
C ARG A 105 -3.72 7.81 4.43
N THR A 106 -3.91 8.14 3.16
CA THR A 106 -3.77 7.18 2.08
C THR A 106 -2.98 7.81 0.94
N VAL A 107 -1.98 7.10 0.46
CA VAL A 107 -1.19 7.50 -0.71
C VAL A 107 -1.43 6.47 -1.80
N VAL A 108 -1.92 6.91 -2.95
CA VAL A 108 -2.19 6.04 -4.09
C VAL A 108 -1.25 6.38 -5.23
N LEU A 109 -0.62 5.35 -5.78
CA LEU A 109 0.41 5.47 -6.81
C LEU A 109 -0.16 5.15 -8.18
N TYR A 110 0.07 6.04 -9.14
CA TYR A 110 -0.46 5.93 -10.49
C TYR A 110 0.62 6.06 -11.56
N GLY A 111 0.46 5.28 -12.63
CA GLY A 111 1.14 5.54 -13.89
C GLY A 111 0.16 6.21 -14.86
N ASN A 112 0.52 6.23 -16.16
CA ASN A 112 -0.36 6.80 -17.19
C ASN A 112 -1.54 5.91 -17.57
N SER A 113 -1.55 4.66 -17.10
CA SER A 113 -2.63 3.73 -17.42
C SER A 113 -3.96 4.07 -16.74
N SER A 114 -3.94 4.97 -15.76
CA SER A 114 -5.14 5.42 -15.06
C SER A 114 -5.08 6.91 -14.81
N ASP A 115 -6.25 7.55 -14.84
CA ASP A 115 -6.37 8.98 -14.54
C ASP A 115 -7.12 9.14 -13.23
N PRO A 116 -6.47 9.65 -12.16
CA PRO A 116 -7.13 9.85 -10.86
C PRO A 116 -8.35 10.77 -10.94
N ALA A 117 -8.38 11.68 -11.90
CA ALA A 117 -9.53 12.58 -12.06
C ALA A 117 -10.80 11.83 -12.49
N LEU A 118 -10.63 10.69 -13.19
CA LEU A 118 -11.74 9.90 -13.71
C LEU A 118 -12.09 8.72 -12.82
N CYS A 119 -11.10 8.04 -12.27
CA CYS A 119 -11.30 6.78 -11.54
C CYS A 119 -10.52 6.69 -10.25
N GLY A 120 -10.09 7.83 -9.71
CA GLY A 120 -9.29 7.86 -8.49
C GLY A 120 -10.08 7.47 -7.24
N GLN A 121 -9.39 6.93 -6.30
CA GLN A 121 -9.91 6.63 -4.98
C GLN A 121 -10.31 7.93 -4.28
N ARG A 122 -11.42 7.93 -3.59
CA ARG A 122 -11.97 9.13 -2.95
C ARG A 122 -12.04 8.96 -1.45
N GLY A 123 -11.65 10.00 -0.73
CA GLY A 123 -11.70 10.02 0.71
C GLY A 123 -11.09 11.31 1.24
N PRO A 124 -11.25 11.58 2.54
CA PRO A 124 -10.85 12.88 3.11
C PRO A 124 -9.34 13.11 3.18
N HIS A 125 -8.54 12.05 3.15
CA HIS A 125 -7.09 12.15 3.38
C HIS A 125 -6.28 11.39 2.33
N VAL A 126 -6.68 11.52 1.06
CA VAL A 126 -6.02 10.81 -0.04
C VAL A 126 -5.04 11.74 -0.75
N THR A 127 -3.83 11.26 -0.96
CA THR A 127 -2.82 11.92 -1.78
C THR A 127 -2.50 11.02 -2.97
N TYR A 128 -2.46 11.60 -4.16
CA TYR A 128 -2.11 10.86 -5.37
C TYR A 128 -0.69 11.21 -5.80
N LEU A 129 0.10 10.19 -6.12
CA LEU A 129 1.38 10.36 -6.79
C LEU A 129 1.28 9.73 -8.17
N ARG A 130 1.60 10.49 -9.20
CA ARG A 130 1.48 10.04 -10.58
C ARG A 130 2.71 10.40 -11.40
N LYS A 131 3.19 9.43 -12.17
CA LYS A 131 4.25 9.62 -13.16
C LYS A 131 3.85 8.90 -14.43
N PRO A 132 4.33 9.34 -15.62
CA PRO A 132 4.03 8.62 -16.87
C PRO A 132 4.34 7.12 -16.77
N ASN A 133 5.43 6.76 -16.10
CA ASN A 133 5.72 5.39 -15.75
C ASN A 133 5.69 5.30 -14.23
N ILE A 134 4.81 4.46 -13.69
CA ILE A 134 4.67 4.32 -12.23
C ILE A 134 6.01 3.95 -11.57
N LYS A 135 6.87 3.23 -12.29
CA LYS A 135 8.18 2.83 -11.78
C LYS A 135 9.13 4.01 -11.54
N ASP A 136 8.80 5.18 -12.11
CA ASP A 136 9.60 6.39 -11.90
C ASP A 136 9.25 7.12 -10.61
N ILE A 137 8.20 6.72 -9.91
CA ILE A 137 7.91 7.25 -8.59
C ILE A 137 9.00 6.77 -7.63
N THR A 138 9.61 7.70 -6.90
CA THR A 138 10.70 7.35 -6.00
C THR A 138 10.20 7.07 -4.59
N VAL A 139 10.94 6.27 -3.84
CA VAL A 139 10.64 6.02 -2.43
C VAL A 139 10.66 7.35 -1.66
N GLU A 140 11.60 8.23 -1.97
CA GLU A 140 11.71 9.55 -1.34
C GLU A 140 10.45 10.38 -1.54
N SER A 141 9.85 10.36 -2.74
CA SER A 141 8.63 11.13 -2.99
C SER A 141 7.43 10.58 -2.22
N VAL A 142 7.35 9.26 -2.06
CA VAL A 142 6.31 8.64 -1.25
C VAL A 142 6.49 9.03 0.22
N LYS A 143 7.71 8.96 0.72
CA LYS A 143 8.00 9.35 2.09
C LYS A 143 7.69 10.83 2.34
N ALA A 144 8.00 11.69 1.39
CA ALA A 144 7.76 13.13 1.52
C ALA A 144 6.27 13.43 1.74
N VAL A 145 5.37 12.80 0.97
CA VAL A 145 3.93 13.02 1.15
C VAL A 145 3.35 12.26 2.33
N SER A 146 4.07 11.24 2.83
CA SER A 146 3.61 10.41 3.94
C SER A 146 3.73 11.14 5.28
N ILE A 147 4.65 12.07 5.40
CA ILE A 147 4.88 12.80 6.65
C ILE A 147 4.22 14.19 6.66
N ALA A 148 3.65 14.59 5.54
CA ALA A 148 3.04 15.92 5.40
C ALA A 148 1.71 16.05 6.15
#